data_a17d84c403f086dd4d609a12f1a3d974
#
_entry.id   a17d84c403f086dd4d609a12f1a3d974
#
_cell.length_a   1.000
_cell.length_b   1.000
_cell.length_c   1.000
_cell.angle_alpha   90.00
_cell.angle_beta   90.00
_cell.angle_gamma   90.00
#
_symmetry.space_group_name_H-M   'P 1'
#
loop_
_entity.id
_entity.type
_entity.pdbx_description
1 polymer ?
#
loop_
_entity_poly.entity_id
_entity_poly.type
_entity_poly.pdbx_seq_one_letter_code
_entity_poly.pdbx_strand_id
1 'polypeptide(L)'
;RDNLRFRHEVTRAIRHFLDEADFVDVETPILTKSTPEGARDYLVPSRVHPGSFYALPQSPQLFKQLLMVSGFDRYYQIARCFRDEDLRADRQPEFTQLDLEMSFVEKEDVLQLLESLFRAVLKDVKGIEFEEDFPRFTWEEAMDLYGSDKPDLRFGLPVVDITDIAGKTGFSVFRKVVENGGVVRAINVPGQADFTRATIEELTEFSVSEGAAGMAWIAWRPSGEIYSILTKFIDEDAMAEILERVGATPGDFILFSADSLPVSRRVTGALRLKLGEMLNLRDPKQFAFAIVTDFPMFEYSEEENRYVAQHHPFTMPFKEDLPYLESDPVRVRSEAYDFVLNGTELGSGSIRIHRDDIQIQVFRALGLKDREIEDRFGFMLNAFRYGAPPHGGFAFGLDRLVMILAGEQSLRDVIAFPKIKDASCPMTQAPSTVDADQLVPLGICLTESVAMAEEEHAKPETKRERVVKLDLEKLEGQAKLSLTKAEEAQTKAQLYELIDFANALHVIDTEGVPPMFSPSDARNIHLTERDEPRFTVDDALQNAPEKRDGFFFVPPVVE
;
A
#
# COMPACT_ATOMS: atom_id res chain seq x y z
N ARG A 1 -24.22 12.91 -3.12
CA ARG A 1 -24.26 14.38 -3.20
C ARG A 1 -23.69 15.02 -1.93
N ASP A 2 -24.09 14.54 -0.76
CA ASP A 2 -23.69 15.13 0.52
C ASP A 2 -22.20 14.92 0.79
N ASN A 3 -21.64 13.76 0.44
CA ASN A 3 -20.20 13.47 0.55
C ASN A 3 -19.34 14.42 -0.31
N LEU A 4 -19.81 14.80 -1.52
CA LEU A 4 -19.09 15.76 -2.36
C LEU A 4 -19.16 17.19 -1.81
N ARG A 5 -20.25 17.55 -1.12
CA ARG A 5 -20.33 18.82 -0.39
C ARG A 5 -19.40 18.82 0.81
N PHE A 6 -19.40 17.72 1.58
CA PHE A 6 -18.51 17.56 2.71
C PHE A 6 -17.03 17.61 2.27
N ARG A 7 -16.69 16.96 1.16
CA ARG A 7 -15.35 17.07 0.55
C ARG A 7 -15.00 18.54 0.24
N HIS A 8 -15.93 19.30 -0.29
CA HIS A 8 -15.71 20.73 -0.55
C HIS A 8 -15.45 21.51 0.73
N GLU A 9 -16.18 21.22 1.81
CA GLU A 9 -15.99 21.88 3.12
C GLU A 9 -14.62 21.55 3.72
N VAL A 10 -14.19 20.29 3.68
CA VAL A 10 -12.84 19.86 4.11
C VAL A 10 -11.76 20.58 3.30
N THR A 11 -11.91 20.60 1.96
CA THR A 11 -10.96 21.28 1.08
C THR A 11 -10.86 22.78 1.37
N ARG A 12 -11.99 23.42 1.65
CA ARG A 12 -12.05 24.84 2.01
C ARG A 12 -11.36 25.12 3.36
N ALA A 13 -11.60 24.28 4.37
CA ALA A 13 -10.97 24.40 5.68
C ALA A 13 -9.43 24.30 5.58
N ILE A 14 -8.95 23.32 4.81
CA ILE A 14 -7.52 23.15 4.54
C ILE A 14 -6.91 24.41 3.90
N ARG A 15 -7.52 24.91 2.81
CA ARG A 15 -7.04 26.11 2.13
C ARG A 15 -7.01 27.32 3.04
N HIS A 16 -8.07 27.54 3.79
CA HIS A 16 -8.16 28.66 4.72
C HIS A 16 -7.03 28.63 5.77
N PHE A 17 -6.78 27.47 6.37
CA PHE A 17 -5.69 27.30 7.32
C PHE A 17 -4.32 27.60 6.72
N LEU A 18 -4.05 27.06 5.52
CA LEU A 18 -2.76 27.23 4.85
C LEU A 18 -2.54 28.65 4.35
N ASP A 19 -3.59 29.31 3.86
CA ASP A 19 -3.53 30.71 3.47
C ASP A 19 -3.22 31.64 4.68
N GLU A 20 -3.83 31.36 5.86
CA GLU A 20 -3.52 32.08 7.11
C GLU A 20 -2.11 31.79 7.65
N ALA A 21 -1.53 30.64 7.27
CA ALA A 21 -0.17 30.24 7.60
C ALA A 21 0.87 30.68 6.54
N ASP A 22 0.53 31.62 5.65
CA ASP A 22 1.39 32.18 4.60
C ASP A 22 1.91 31.15 3.58
N PHE A 23 1.16 30.07 3.32
CA PHE A 23 1.47 29.15 2.23
C PHE A 23 0.97 29.68 0.89
N VAL A 24 1.73 29.43 -0.16
CA VAL A 24 1.39 29.80 -1.53
C VAL A 24 0.90 28.55 -2.29
N ASP A 25 -0.34 28.59 -2.82
CA ASP A 25 -0.88 27.55 -3.70
C ASP A 25 -0.24 27.67 -5.09
N VAL A 26 0.60 26.69 -5.46
CA VAL A 26 1.30 26.69 -6.75
C VAL A 26 0.98 25.41 -7.52
N GLU A 27 0.35 25.55 -8.69
CA GLU A 27 0.12 24.42 -9.60
C GLU A 27 1.42 23.97 -10.26
N THR A 28 1.66 22.67 -10.24
CA THR A 28 2.80 22.03 -10.91
C THR A 28 2.37 21.30 -12.18
N PRO A 29 3.28 21.08 -13.15
CA PRO A 29 2.95 20.40 -14.39
C PRO A 29 2.39 18.97 -14.18
N ILE A 30 1.38 18.61 -14.99
CA ILE A 30 0.86 17.24 -15.06
C ILE A 30 1.60 16.42 -16.14
N LEU A 31 2.06 17.06 -17.22
CA LEU A 31 2.91 16.41 -18.22
C LEU A 31 4.36 16.48 -17.77
N THR A 32 4.86 15.42 -17.16
CA THR A 32 6.18 15.40 -16.54
C THR A 32 7.13 14.40 -17.22
N LYS A 33 8.37 14.36 -16.79
CA LYS A 33 9.30 13.29 -17.14
C LYS A 33 9.01 12.06 -16.27
N SER A 34 9.10 10.86 -16.86
CA SER A 34 9.02 9.62 -16.07
C SER A 34 10.16 9.57 -15.06
N THR A 35 9.79 9.50 -13.79
CA THR A 35 10.70 9.36 -12.65
C THR A 35 10.11 8.32 -11.71
N PRO A 36 10.78 7.17 -11.51
CA PRO A 36 10.23 6.11 -10.68
C PRO A 36 10.21 6.56 -9.21
N GLU A 37 9.01 6.67 -8.65
CA GLU A 37 8.75 7.03 -7.24
C GLU A 37 8.09 5.88 -6.45
N GLY A 38 8.08 4.66 -7.00
CA GLY A 38 7.52 3.47 -6.35
C GLY A 38 6.41 2.79 -7.13
N ALA A 39 5.49 3.53 -7.75
CA ALA A 39 4.44 2.99 -8.61
C ALA A 39 4.84 3.00 -10.10
N ARG A 40 4.02 2.35 -10.93
CA ARG A 40 4.15 2.46 -12.39
C ARG A 40 3.53 3.78 -12.87
N ASP A 41 4.22 4.44 -13.81
CA ASP A 41 3.76 5.68 -14.41
C ASP A 41 2.71 5.43 -15.52
N TYR A 42 1.69 6.29 -15.60
CA TYR A 42 0.88 6.43 -16.81
C TYR A 42 1.66 7.24 -17.84
N LEU A 43 1.88 6.67 -19.03
CA LEU A 43 2.64 7.30 -20.10
C LEU A 43 1.74 7.97 -21.13
N VAL A 44 2.09 9.19 -21.54
CA VAL A 44 1.40 9.97 -22.58
C VAL A 44 2.37 10.21 -23.73
N PRO A 45 2.12 9.67 -24.93
CA PRO A 45 3.04 9.82 -26.06
C PRO A 45 3.11 11.27 -26.57
N SER A 46 4.30 11.72 -26.95
CA SER A 46 4.52 13.05 -27.52
C SER A 46 4.42 13.04 -29.04
N ARG A 47 3.47 13.77 -29.58
CA ARG A 47 3.35 13.95 -31.06
C ARG A 47 4.52 14.80 -31.62
N VAL A 48 5.05 15.71 -30.83
CA VAL A 48 6.12 16.65 -31.27
C VAL A 48 7.50 15.99 -31.22
N HIS A 49 7.70 15.03 -30.32
CA HIS A 49 8.93 14.28 -30.15
C HIS A 49 8.66 12.79 -30.33
N PRO A 50 8.66 12.27 -31.58
CA PRO A 50 8.36 10.87 -31.82
C PRO A 50 9.27 9.92 -31.02
N GLY A 51 8.69 8.89 -30.41
CA GLY A 51 9.40 7.95 -29.55
C GLY A 51 9.66 8.45 -28.13
N SER A 52 9.24 9.66 -27.79
CA SER A 52 9.31 10.21 -26.42
C SER A 52 7.94 10.26 -25.78
N PHE A 53 7.92 10.11 -24.46
CA PHE A 53 6.69 10.10 -23.66
C PHE A 53 6.77 11.09 -22.51
N TYR A 54 5.66 11.72 -22.20
CA TYR A 54 5.42 12.31 -20.89
C TYR A 54 4.92 11.22 -19.95
N ALA A 55 5.10 11.43 -18.65
CA ALA A 55 4.45 10.66 -17.61
C ALA A 55 3.46 11.55 -16.85
N LEU A 56 2.36 10.97 -16.36
CA LEU A 56 1.49 11.64 -15.41
C LEU A 56 2.13 11.54 -14.00
N PRO A 57 2.10 12.61 -13.18
CA PRO A 57 2.86 12.65 -11.93
C PRO A 57 2.26 11.71 -10.88
N GLN A 58 3.10 10.94 -10.20
CA GLN A 58 2.70 10.17 -9.01
C GLN A 58 2.49 11.07 -7.80
N SER A 59 3.25 12.17 -7.74
CA SER A 59 3.15 13.27 -6.79
C SER A 59 3.91 14.49 -7.33
N PRO A 60 3.73 15.70 -6.79
CA PRO A 60 4.54 16.87 -7.14
C PRO A 60 5.91 16.91 -6.43
N GLN A 61 6.43 15.81 -5.91
CA GLN A 61 7.61 15.75 -5.04
C GLN A 61 8.84 16.49 -5.59
N LEU A 62 9.21 16.24 -6.84
CA LEU A 62 10.39 16.89 -7.44
C LEU A 62 10.19 18.39 -7.64
N PHE A 63 8.97 18.78 -8.03
CA PHE A 63 8.66 20.19 -8.29
C PHE A 63 8.61 21.01 -7.00
N LYS A 64 8.04 20.48 -5.92
CA LYS A 64 7.99 21.21 -4.65
C LYS A 64 9.39 21.43 -4.06
N GLN A 65 10.32 20.47 -4.20
CA GLN A 65 11.71 20.65 -3.82
C GLN A 65 12.41 21.73 -4.70
N LEU A 66 12.14 21.76 -6.01
CA LEU A 66 12.66 22.80 -6.90
C LEU A 66 12.10 24.19 -6.56
N LEU A 67 10.85 24.28 -6.08
CA LEU A 67 10.26 25.52 -5.59
C LEU A 67 11.01 26.04 -4.35
N MET A 68 11.40 25.14 -3.43
CA MET A 68 12.25 25.52 -2.28
C MET A 68 13.61 26.07 -2.74
N VAL A 69 14.26 25.40 -3.70
CA VAL A 69 15.50 25.90 -4.33
C VAL A 69 15.29 27.26 -5.00
N SER A 70 14.09 27.50 -5.56
CA SER A 70 13.73 28.76 -6.22
C SER A 70 13.43 29.91 -5.25
N GLY A 71 13.46 29.67 -3.93
CA GLY A 71 13.25 30.68 -2.90
C GLY A 71 11.80 30.78 -2.39
N PHE A 72 10.97 29.78 -2.60
CA PHE A 72 9.70 29.70 -1.89
C PHE A 72 9.94 29.21 -0.46
N ASP A 73 9.35 29.90 0.51
CA ASP A 73 9.45 29.51 1.92
C ASP A 73 8.37 28.50 2.30
N ARG A 74 7.14 28.62 1.75
CA ARG A 74 6.00 27.78 2.05
C ARG A 74 5.16 27.56 0.80
N TYR A 75 5.02 26.31 0.42
CA TYR A 75 4.26 25.86 -0.74
C TYR A 75 3.20 24.86 -0.33
N TYR A 76 2.04 24.94 -0.97
CA TYR A 76 1.09 23.82 -1.00
C TYR A 76 0.41 23.70 -2.35
N GLN A 77 -0.20 22.55 -2.58
CA GLN A 77 -1.06 22.29 -3.74
C GLN A 77 -2.06 21.18 -3.41
N ILE A 78 -3.30 21.35 -3.84
CA ILE A 78 -4.26 20.23 -3.90
C ILE A 78 -4.07 19.56 -5.25
N ALA A 79 -3.17 18.59 -5.30
CA ALA A 79 -2.64 17.99 -6.52
C ALA A 79 -3.43 16.75 -6.96
N ARG A 80 -3.60 16.62 -8.28
CA ARG A 80 -4.02 15.34 -8.89
C ARG A 80 -2.79 14.46 -9.07
N CYS A 81 -2.88 13.23 -8.57
CA CYS A 81 -1.84 12.22 -8.62
C CYS A 81 -2.34 10.99 -9.37
N PHE A 82 -1.43 10.28 -10.04
CA PHE A 82 -1.74 9.16 -10.92
C PHE A 82 -0.78 8.02 -10.61
N ARG A 83 -1.31 6.80 -10.37
CA ARG A 83 -0.52 5.60 -10.13
C ARG A 83 -1.17 4.41 -10.82
N ASP A 84 -0.41 3.74 -11.67
CA ASP A 84 -0.85 2.51 -12.33
C ASP A 84 -0.57 1.31 -11.41
N GLU A 85 -1.49 1.09 -10.48
CA GLU A 85 -1.42 0.04 -9.46
C GLU A 85 -2.74 -0.74 -9.40
N ASP A 86 -2.68 -1.93 -8.82
CA ASP A 86 -3.87 -2.74 -8.56
C ASP A 86 -4.86 -2.02 -7.64
N LEU A 87 -6.12 -1.98 -8.05
CA LEU A 87 -7.16 -1.27 -7.31
C LEU A 87 -7.66 -2.06 -6.11
N ARG A 88 -7.77 -1.36 -4.99
CA ARG A 88 -8.38 -1.82 -3.74
C ARG A 88 -9.49 -0.86 -3.31
N ALA A 89 -10.15 -1.15 -2.18
CA ALA A 89 -11.19 -0.26 -1.65
C ALA A 89 -10.67 1.16 -1.33
N ASP A 90 -9.42 1.24 -0.91
CA ASP A 90 -8.70 2.45 -0.51
C ASP A 90 -7.69 2.96 -1.55
N ARG A 91 -7.76 2.49 -2.81
CA ARG A 91 -6.89 2.91 -3.92
C ARG A 91 -7.68 3.23 -5.18
N GLN A 92 -7.26 4.31 -5.85
CA GLN A 92 -7.76 4.73 -7.16
C GLN A 92 -6.56 5.05 -8.07
N PRO A 93 -6.65 4.82 -9.40
CA PRO A 93 -5.54 5.09 -10.32
C PRO A 93 -5.27 6.58 -10.47
N GLU A 94 -6.26 7.39 -10.20
CA GLU A 94 -6.18 8.84 -10.07
C GLU A 94 -6.82 9.29 -8.76
N PHE A 95 -6.13 10.09 -7.98
CA PHE A 95 -6.56 10.53 -6.66
C PHE A 95 -6.06 11.95 -6.37
N THR A 96 -6.50 12.52 -5.26
CA THR A 96 -6.13 13.87 -4.86
C THR A 96 -5.31 13.83 -3.58
N GLN A 97 -4.18 14.53 -3.58
CA GLN A 97 -3.38 14.78 -2.37
C GLN A 97 -3.42 16.26 -1.99
N LEU A 98 -3.33 16.55 -0.70
CA LEU A 98 -2.71 17.78 -0.27
C LEU A 98 -1.20 17.53 -0.20
N ASP A 99 -0.44 18.34 -0.90
CA ASP A 99 1.01 18.37 -0.87
C ASP A 99 1.48 19.71 -0.32
N LEU A 100 2.42 19.70 0.62
CA LEU A 100 3.03 20.92 1.16
C LEU A 100 4.55 20.74 1.36
N GLU A 101 5.27 21.87 1.32
CA GLU A 101 6.72 21.90 1.56
C GLU A 101 7.10 23.24 2.19
N MET A 102 8.08 23.23 3.09
CA MET A 102 8.55 24.39 3.85
C MET A 102 10.08 24.45 3.84
N SER A 103 10.63 25.64 3.65
CA SER A 103 12.07 25.90 3.75
C SER A 103 12.47 26.31 5.16
N PHE A 104 13.74 26.05 5.53
CA PHE A 104 14.36 26.42 6.80
C PHE A 104 13.65 25.86 8.03
N VAL A 105 13.23 24.59 7.94
CA VAL A 105 12.50 23.89 8.99
C VAL A 105 13.23 22.63 9.44
N GLU A 106 12.95 22.25 10.69
CA GLU A 106 13.24 20.95 11.26
C GLU A 106 11.98 20.08 11.30
N LYS A 107 12.13 18.79 11.60
CA LYS A 107 11.01 17.82 11.68
C LYS A 107 9.87 18.33 12.56
N GLU A 108 10.21 18.89 13.72
CA GLU A 108 9.23 19.36 14.68
C GLU A 108 8.37 20.52 14.17
N ASP A 109 8.93 21.44 13.39
CA ASP A 109 8.17 22.56 12.82
C ASP A 109 7.06 22.05 11.88
N VAL A 110 7.39 21.03 11.07
CA VAL A 110 6.40 20.41 10.16
C VAL A 110 5.33 19.64 10.95
N LEU A 111 5.73 18.87 11.97
CA LEU A 111 4.80 18.11 12.79
C LEU A 111 3.80 19.02 13.51
N GLN A 112 4.26 20.12 14.12
CA GLN A 112 3.40 21.09 14.80
C GLN A 112 2.42 21.80 13.83
N LEU A 113 2.86 22.15 12.64
CA LEU A 113 1.98 22.68 11.60
C LEU A 113 0.86 21.69 11.26
N LEU A 114 1.22 20.41 11.04
CA LEU A 114 0.26 19.36 10.66
C LEU A 114 -0.73 19.05 11.77
N GLU A 115 -0.28 18.98 13.03
CA GLU A 115 -1.18 18.83 14.18
C GLU A 115 -2.19 19.98 14.23
N SER A 116 -1.71 21.22 14.02
CA SER A 116 -2.57 22.41 14.00
C SER A 116 -3.56 22.37 12.82
N LEU A 117 -3.12 21.94 11.64
CA LEU A 117 -3.97 21.78 10.47
C LEU A 117 -5.09 20.76 10.72
N PHE A 118 -4.74 19.56 11.21
CA PHE A 118 -5.76 18.53 11.47
C PHE A 118 -6.75 18.93 12.57
N ARG A 119 -6.29 19.62 13.61
CA ARG A 119 -7.16 20.20 14.67
C ARG A 119 -8.12 21.23 14.08
N ALA A 120 -7.62 22.15 13.24
CA ALA A 120 -8.44 23.17 12.60
C ALA A 120 -9.50 22.54 11.67
N VAL A 121 -9.11 21.57 10.84
CA VAL A 121 -10.04 20.85 9.96
C VAL A 121 -11.13 20.14 10.74
N LEU A 122 -10.78 19.39 11.80
CA LEU A 122 -11.77 18.69 12.64
C LEU A 122 -12.74 19.67 13.32
N LYS A 123 -12.23 20.79 13.82
CA LYS A 123 -13.05 21.84 14.42
C LYS A 123 -14.04 22.42 13.41
N ASP A 124 -13.56 22.78 12.21
CA ASP A 124 -14.37 23.45 11.20
C ASP A 124 -15.44 22.52 10.61
N VAL A 125 -15.12 21.26 10.32
CA VAL A 125 -16.01 20.37 9.57
C VAL A 125 -16.81 19.41 10.45
N LYS A 126 -16.37 19.14 11.69
CA LYS A 126 -17.01 18.22 12.64
C LYS A 126 -17.43 18.89 13.95
N GLY A 127 -16.93 20.11 14.24
CA GLY A 127 -17.14 20.76 15.53
C GLY A 127 -16.42 20.07 16.69
N ILE A 128 -15.38 19.28 16.39
CA ILE A 128 -14.60 18.54 17.39
C ILE A 128 -13.37 19.35 17.75
N GLU A 129 -13.24 19.69 19.02
CA GLU A 129 -12.03 20.31 19.56
C GLU A 129 -11.12 19.22 20.13
N PHE A 130 -9.90 19.19 19.65
CA PHE A 130 -8.85 18.26 20.06
C PHE A 130 -7.85 19.05 20.92
N GLU A 131 -7.84 18.81 22.23
CA GLU A 131 -6.96 19.51 23.18
C GLU A 131 -5.66 18.73 23.44
N GLU A 132 -5.71 17.40 23.36
CA GLU A 132 -4.57 16.53 23.62
C GLU A 132 -3.56 16.53 22.46
N ASP A 133 -2.29 16.37 22.77
CA ASP A 133 -1.24 16.16 21.75
C ASP A 133 -1.42 14.81 21.08
N PHE A 134 -1.06 14.71 19.81
CA PHE A 134 -1.10 13.44 19.10
C PHE A 134 0.01 12.52 19.62
N PRO A 135 -0.32 11.29 20.07
CA PRO A 135 0.68 10.35 20.52
C PRO A 135 1.76 10.11 19.45
N ARG A 136 3.00 10.08 19.88
CA ARG A 136 4.16 9.90 19.01
C ARG A 136 4.87 8.61 19.34
N PHE A 137 5.26 7.87 18.32
CA PHE A 137 6.01 6.62 18.40
C PHE A 137 7.14 6.65 17.39
N THR A 138 8.26 6.05 17.73
CA THR A 138 9.20 5.60 16.71
C THR A 138 8.59 4.44 15.93
N TRP A 139 9.06 4.18 14.73
CA TRP A 139 8.63 3.02 13.95
C TRP A 139 8.80 1.71 14.74
N GLU A 140 9.90 1.58 15.45
CA GLU A 140 10.18 0.39 16.24
C GLU A 140 9.20 0.22 17.41
N GLU A 141 8.91 1.30 18.15
CA GLU A 141 7.89 1.29 19.21
C GLU A 141 6.49 0.96 18.68
N ALA A 142 6.10 1.53 17.54
CA ALA A 142 4.81 1.23 16.90
C ALA A 142 4.71 -0.26 16.50
N MET A 143 5.77 -0.78 15.88
CA MET A 143 5.87 -2.19 15.50
C MET A 143 5.92 -3.12 16.72
N ASP A 144 6.51 -2.70 17.82
CA ASP A 144 6.59 -3.51 19.04
C ASP A 144 5.29 -3.49 19.83
N LEU A 145 4.65 -2.35 19.97
CA LEU A 145 3.44 -2.21 20.77
C LEU A 145 2.16 -2.62 20.03
N TYR A 146 2.15 -2.52 18.70
CA TYR A 146 0.92 -2.70 17.91
C TYR A 146 1.08 -3.68 16.73
N GLY A 147 2.30 -4.12 16.45
CA GLY A 147 2.61 -4.98 15.30
C GLY A 147 2.37 -4.30 13.95
N SER A 148 2.33 -2.97 13.93
CA SER A 148 2.04 -2.16 12.75
C SER A 148 2.60 -0.75 12.90
N ASP A 149 3.08 -0.17 11.81
CA ASP A 149 3.43 1.24 11.67
C ASP A 149 2.19 2.16 11.55
N LYS A 150 0.99 1.59 11.54
CA LYS A 150 -0.31 2.27 11.42
C LYS A 150 -1.23 1.86 12.58
N PRO A 151 -0.87 2.19 13.84
CA PRO A 151 -1.61 1.73 15.00
C PRO A 151 -3.02 2.34 15.07
N ASP A 152 -4.03 1.50 15.28
CA ASP A 152 -5.38 1.97 15.62
C ASP A 152 -5.45 2.19 17.13
N LEU A 153 -5.43 3.46 17.54
CA LEU A 153 -5.43 3.85 18.96
C LEU A 153 -6.83 4.00 19.57
N ARG A 154 -7.91 3.70 18.83
CA ARG A 154 -9.28 3.73 19.37
C ARG A 154 -9.51 2.66 20.42
N PHE A 155 -8.62 1.69 20.54
CA PHE A 155 -8.68 0.64 21.55
C PHE A 155 -7.27 0.27 22.02
N GLY A 156 -7.20 -0.31 23.22
CA GLY A 156 -5.97 -0.78 23.83
C GLY A 156 -5.42 -2.06 23.14
N LEU A 157 -5.17 -3.09 23.94
CA LEU A 157 -4.58 -4.37 23.54
C LEU A 157 -3.13 -4.23 23.03
N PRO A 158 -2.22 -3.60 23.79
CA PRO A 158 -0.83 -3.54 23.40
C PRO A 158 -0.20 -4.93 23.38
N VAL A 159 0.76 -5.11 22.50
CA VAL A 159 1.61 -6.29 22.43
C VAL A 159 2.70 -6.15 23.48
N VAL A 160 2.94 -7.18 24.28
CA VAL A 160 3.93 -7.21 25.34
C VAL A 160 4.98 -8.29 25.04
N ASP A 161 6.25 -7.92 25.11
CA ASP A 161 7.36 -8.86 24.99
C ASP A 161 7.59 -9.60 26.30
N ILE A 162 7.61 -10.94 26.22
CA ILE A 162 7.87 -11.85 27.35
C ILE A 162 9.02 -12.82 27.03
N THR A 163 9.84 -12.52 26.04
CA THR A 163 10.89 -13.40 25.51
C THR A 163 11.86 -13.84 26.61
N ASP A 164 12.25 -12.93 27.50
CA ASP A 164 13.17 -13.18 28.61
C ASP A 164 12.62 -14.16 29.68
N ILE A 165 11.30 -14.16 29.89
CA ILE A 165 10.63 -15.09 30.76
C ILE A 165 10.41 -16.42 30.04
N ALA A 166 9.84 -16.36 28.83
CA ALA A 166 9.47 -17.51 28.01
C ALA A 166 10.65 -18.46 27.72
N GLY A 167 11.84 -17.90 27.49
CA GLY A 167 13.08 -18.67 27.26
C GLY A 167 13.53 -19.51 28.46
N LYS A 168 13.09 -19.19 29.68
CA LYS A 168 13.44 -19.90 30.91
C LYS A 168 12.41 -20.96 31.30
N THR A 169 11.23 -20.98 30.65
CA THR A 169 10.14 -21.91 30.98
C THR A 169 10.41 -23.34 30.51
N GLY A 170 9.68 -24.29 31.08
CA GLY A 170 9.72 -25.69 30.64
C GLY A 170 8.99 -25.96 29.31
N PHE A 171 8.28 -24.95 28.75
CA PHE A 171 7.56 -25.11 27.49
C PHE A 171 8.51 -25.10 26.29
N SER A 172 8.72 -26.27 25.71
CA SER A 172 9.76 -26.51 24.69
C SER A 172 9.60 -25.66 23.42
N VAL A 173 8.37 -25.23 23.07
CA VAL A 173 8.12 -24.40 21.89
C VAL A 173 8.70 -23.01 22.11
N PHE A 174 8.39 -22.36 23.23
CA PHE A 174 8.92 -21.03 23.57
C PHE A 174 10.45 -21.05 23.66
N ARG A 175 10.98 -22.01 24.41
CA ARG A 175 12.42 -22.13 24.59
C ARG A 175 13.17 -22.29 23.26
N LYS A 176 12.70 -23.19 22.37
CA LYS A 176 13.33 -23.39 21.05
C LYS A 176 13.30 -22.15 20.18
N VAL A 177 12.19 -21.39 20.20
CA VAL A 177 12.10 -20.13 19.45
C VAL A 177 13.13 -19.14 19.97
N VAL A 178 13.23 -18.98 21.29
CA VAL A 178 14.20 -18.04 21.91
C VAL A 178 15.65 -18.49 21.67
N GLU A 179 15.95 -19.79 21.81
CA GLU A 179 17.27 -20.37 21.53
C GLU A 179 17.70 -20.13 20.07
N ASN A 180 16.76 -20.05 19.14
CA ASN A 180 17.01 -19.75 17.73
C ASN A 180 16.99 -18.24 17.39
N GLY A 181 16.98 -17.37 18.40
CA GLY A 181 16.98 -15.92 18.21
C GLY A 181 15.61 -15.31 17.87
N GLY A 182 14.53 -16.06 18.03
CA GLY A 182 13.15 -15.57 17.91
C GLY A 182 12.65 -14.94 19.21
N VAL A 183 11.40 -14.48 19.20
CA VAL A 183 10.73 -13.77 20.29
C VAL A 183 9.42 -14.44 20.69
N VAL A 184 8.98 -14.18 21.92
CA VAL A 184 7.66 -14.56 22.40
C VAL A 184 6.92 -13.30 22.85
N ARG A 185 5.80 -13.02 22.19
CA ARG A 185 4.98 -11.84 22.43
C ARG A 185 3.57 -12.23 22.82
N ALA A 186 2.94 -11.41 23.65
CA ALA A 186 1.62 -11.67 24.20
C ALA A 186 0.68 -10.49 24.01
N ILE A 187 -0.62 -10.77 23.90
CA ILE A 187 -1.70 -9.79 23.98
C ILE A 187 -2.63 -10.23 25.11
N ASN A 188 -2.86 -9.34 26.07
CA ASN A 188 -3.91 -9.51 27.07
C ASN A 188 -5.26 -8.99 26.54
N VAL A 189 -6.31 -9.78 26.63
CA VAL A 189 -7.68 -9.44 26.20
C VAL A 189 -8.59 -9.40 27.42
N PRO A 190 -8.83 -8.21 27.99
CA PRO A 190 -9.56 -8.07 29.23
C PRO A 190 -11.00 -8.60 29.16
N GLY A 191 -11.41 -9.33 30.20
CA GLY A 191 -12.77 -9.82 30.36
C GLY A 191 -13.17 -10.98 29.43
N GLN A 192 -12.23 -11.60 28.71
CA GLN A 192 -12.51 -12.62 27.70
C GLN A 192 -12.07 -14.06 28.09
N ALA A 193 -11.91 -14.33 29.41
CA ALA A 193 -11.56 -15.68 29.89
C ALA A 193 -12.54 -16.79 29.46
N ASP A 194 -13.75 -16.41 29.03
CA ASP A 194 -14.82 -17.32 28.64
C ASP A 194 -14.95 -17.52 27.13
N PHE A 195 -13.93 -17.17 26.36
CA PHE A 195 -13.89 -17.50 24.94
C PHE A 195 -14.19 -18.98 24.71
N THR A 196 -15.12 -19.23 23.78
CA THR A 196 -15.49 -20.60 23.43
C THR A 196 -14.33 -21.30 22.72
N ARG A 197 -14.37 -22.63 22.74
CA ARG A 197 -13.38 -23.42 22.00
C ARG A 197 -13.37 -23.07 20.51
N ALA A 198 -14.54 -22.82 19.90
CA ALA A 198 -14.65 -22.42 18.50
C ALA A 198 -13.98 -21.06 18.24
N THR A 199 -14.14 -20.08 19.14
CA THR A 199 -13.47 -18.78 19.07
C THR A 199 -11.96 -18.93 19.15
N ILE A 200 -11.46 -19.78 20.04
CA ILE A 200 -10.02 -20.02 20.21
C ILE A 200 -9.45 -20.73 18.96
N GLU A 201 -10.18 -21.68 18.40
CA GLU A 201 -9.82 -22.36 17.16
C GLU A 201 -9.78 -21.35 15.98
N GLU A 202 -10.79 -20.50 15.83
CA GLU A 202 -10.82 -19.42 14.82
C GLU A 202 -9.60 -18.48 14.94
N LEU A 203 -9.26 -18.01 16.14
CA LEU A 203 -8.09 -17.16 16.38
C LEU A 203 -6.77 -17.89 16.07
N THR A 204 -6.72 -19.20 16.36
CA THR A 204 -5.55 -20.02 16.05
C THR A 204 -5.37 -20.21 14.55
N GLU A 205 -6.44 -20.55 13.83
CA GLU A 205 -6.42 -20.68 12.36
C GLU A 205 -6.06 -19.35 11.69
N PHE A 206 -6.61 -18.24 12.19
CA PHE A 206 -6.25 -16.91 11.73
C PHE A 206 -4.76 -16.60 11.96
N SER A 207 -4.21 -16.95 13.14
CA SER A 207 -2.77 -16.76 13.42
C SER A 207 -1.90 -17.57 12.44
N VAL A 208 -2.32 -18.80 12.12
CA VAL A 208 -1.61 -19.66 11.16
C VAL A 208 -1.69 -19.08 9.75
N SER A 209 -2.84 -18.52 9.33
CA SER A 209 -2.97 -17.87 8.03
C SER A 209 -2.09 -16.64 7.89
N GLU A 210 -1.78 -15.97 9.00
CA GLU A 210 -0.82 -14.87 9.07
C GLU A 210 0.65 -15.32 9.18
N GLY A 211 0.91 -16.63 9.19
CA GLY A 211 2.25 -17.22 9.12
C GLY A 211 2.80 -17.72 10.45
N ALA A 212 2.02 -17.76 11.54
CA ALA A 212 2.45 -18.39 12.77
C ALA A 212 2.47 -19.92 12.65
N ALA A 213 3.37 -20.57 13.39
CA ALA A 213 3.35 -22.03 13.51
C ALA A 213 2.16 -22.54 14.37
N GLY A 214 1.54 -21.65 15.16
CA GLY A 214 0.43 -21.94 16.05
C GLY A 214 0.22 -20.78 17.04
N MET A 215 -0.80 -20.91 17.91
CA MET A 215 -1.12 -19.92 18.93
C MET A 215 -1.25 -20.60 20.29
N ALA A 216 -0.42 -20.22 21.26
CA ALA A 216 -0.61 -20.60 22.65
C ALA A 216 -1.51 -19.57 23.37
N TRP A 217 -2.19 -19.98 24.43
CA TRP A 217 -3.12 -19.09 25.14
C TRP A 217 -3.30 -19.48 26.61
N ILE A 218 -3.75 -18.52 27.40
CA ILE A 218 -4.17 -18.68 28.78
C ILE A 218 -5.56 -18.06 28.95
N ALA A 219 -6.48 -18.77 29.59
CA ALA A 219 -7.72 -18.22 30.09
C ALA A 219 -7.64 -18.16 31.62
N TRP A 220 -7.54 -16.96 32.20
CA TRP A 220 -7.53 -16.76 33.63
C TRP A 220 -8.93 -16.52 34.13
N ARG A 221 -9.57 -17.58 34.68
CA ARG A 221 -10.96 -17.55 35.10
C ARG A 221 -11.19 -16.56 36.23
N PRO A 222 -12.40 -15.99 36.35
CA PRO A 222 -12.76 -15.12 37.50
C PRO A 222 -12.63 -15.82 38.86
N SER A 223 -12.66 -17.16 38.87
CA SER A 223 -12.41 -17.97 40.09
C SER A 223 -10.96 -17.95 40.56
N GLY A 224 -10.03 -17.40 39.75
CA GLY A 224 -8.58 -17.47 39.97
C GLY A 224 -7.92 -18.69 39.33
N GLU A 225 -8.68 -19.62 38.74
CA GLU A 225 -8.16 -20.78 38.04
C GLU A 225 -7.56 -20.39 36.69
N ILE A 226 -6.35 -20.88 36.40
CA ILE A 226 -5.71 -20.71 35.11
C ILE A 226 -5.98 -21.95 34.24
N TYR A 227 -6.74 -21.76 33.18
CA TYR A 227 -7.02 -22.81 32.21
C TYR A 227 -6.16 -22.65 30.98
N SER A 228 -5.16 -23.53 30.85
CA SER A 228 -4.20 -23.55 29.73
C SER A 228 -3.41 -24.85 29.72
N ILE A 229 -2.94 -25.28 28.55
CA ILE A 229 -1.96 -26.37 28.45
C ILE A 229 -0.59 -25.94 29.03
N LEU A 230 -0.29 -24.65 29.03
CA LEU A 230 0.98 -24.08 29.49
C LEU A 230 1.23 -24.36 30.98
N THR A 231 0.19 -24.53 31.81
CA THR A 231 0.30 -24.85 33.25
C THR A 231 1.03 -26.15 33.53
N LYS A 232 1.15 -27.03 32.53
CA LYS A 232 1.91 -28.30 32.65
C LYS A 232 3.42 -28.12 32.50
N PHE A 233 3.85 -26.98 31.96
CA PHE A 233 5.23 -26.75 31.54
C PHE A 233 5.84 -25.49 32.13
N ILE A 234 5.02 -24.56 32.59
CA ILE A 234 5.43 -23.28 33.19
C ILE A 234 5.13 -23.38 34.69
N ASP A 235 6.12 -23.16 35.51
CA ASP A 235 5.97 -23.15 36.98
C ASP A 235 5.15 -21.94 37.45
N GLU A 236 4.72 -21.95 38.72
CA GLU A 236 3.84 -20.92 39.27
C GLU A 236 4.51 -19.54 39.30
N ASP A 237 5.81 -19.47 39.57
CA ASP A 237 6.54 -18.20 39.66
C ASP A 237 6.67 -17.55 38.26
N ALA A 238 7.08 -18.32 37.26
CA ALA A 238 7.16 -17.84 35.87
C ALA A 238 5.75 -17.49 35.31
N MET A 239 4.72 -18.24 35.69
CA MET A 239 3.34 -17.93 35.30
C MET A 239 2.90 -16.60 35.91
N ALA A 240 3.16 -16.38 37.18
CA ALA A 240 2.83 -15.11 37.86
C ALA A 240 3.59 -13.94 37.23
N GLU A 241 4.87 -14.09 36.89
CA GLU A 241 5.67 -13.07 36.22
C GLU A 241 5.11 -12.74 34.81
N ILE A 242 4.66 -13.73 34.05
CA ILE A 242 3.99 -13.52 32.75
C ILE A 242 2.72 -12.71 32.94
N LEU A 243 1.82 -13.13 33.84
CA LEU A 243 0.53 -12.46 34.07
C LEU A 243 0.70 -11.02 34.54
N GLU A 244 1.67 -10.77 35.43
CA GLU A 244 2.03 -9.42 35.87
C GLU A 244 2.58 -8.58 34.71
N ARG A 245 3.51 -9.12 33.93
CA ARG A 245 4.14 -8.44 32.77
C ARG A 245 3.11 -8.00 31.73
N VAL A 246 2.11 -8.83 31.43
CA VAL A 246 1.04 -8.51 30.49
C VAL A 246 -0.12 -7.72 31.11
N GLY A 247 -0.05 -7.42 32.41
CA GLY A 247 -1.08 -6.69 33.13
C GLY A 247 -2.43 -7.43 33.20
N ALA A 248 -2.39 -8.77 33.22
CA ALA A 248 -3.60 -9.56 33.25
C ALA A 248 -4.22 -9.62 34.64
N THR A 249 -5.55 -9.77 34.67
CA THR A 249 -6.36 -9.95 35.87
C THR A 249 -7.31 -11.15 35.73
N PRO A 250 -7.83 -11.71 36.85
CA PRO A 250 -8.84 -12.76 36.74
C PRO A 250 -10.04 -12.32 35.90
N GLY A 251 -10.37 -13.08 34.89
CA GLY A 251 -11.38 -12.77 33.87
C GLY A 251 -10.78 -12.53 32.48
N ASP A 252 -9.47 -12.45 32.36
CA ASP A 252 -8.80 -12.11 31.11
C ASP A 252 -8.37 -13.35 30.30
N PHE A 253 -8.22 -13.14 29.01
CA PHE A 253 -7.67 -14.11 28.07
C PHE A 253 -6.35 -13.59 27.48
N ILE A 254 -5.29 -14.40 27.54
CA ILE A 254 -3.97 -14.03 27.03
C ILE A 254 -3.62 -14.94 25.87
N LEU A 255 -3.20 -14.39 24.74
CA LEU A 255 -2.71 -15.12 23.58
C LEU A 255 -1.24 -14.81 23.32
N PHE A 256 -0.53 -15.78 22.74
CA PHE A 256 0.92 -15.71 22.52
C PHE A 256 1.27 -16.02 21.07
N SER A 257 2.20 -15.25 20.53
CA SER A 257 2.93 -15.53 19.29
C SER A 257 4.39 -15.81 19.61
N ALA A 258 4.91 -16.93 19.11
CA ALA A 258 6.29 -17.34 19.30
C ALA A 258 6.92 -17.68 17.96
N ASP A 259 7.75 -16.78 17.43
CA ASP A 259 8.37 -16.89 16.11
C ASP A 259 9.56 -15.90 15.97
N SER A 260 10.11 -15.78 14.77
CA SER A 260 11.02 -14.67 14.42
C SER A 260 10.34 -13.32 14.64
N LEU A 261 11.11 -12.28 14.93
CA LEU A 261 10.58 -10.95 15.23
C LEU A 261 9.63 -10.41 14.13
N PRO A 262 9.94 -10.50 12.81
CA PRO A 262 9.05 -10.01 11.76
C PRO A 262 7.70 -10.78 11.72
N VAL A 263 7.74 -12.11 11.86
CA VAL A 263 6.52 -12.92 11.86
C VAL A 263 5.68 -12.63 13.10
N SER A 264 6.30 -12.55 14.28
CA SER A 264 5.60 -12.26 15.54
C SER A 264 4.94 -10.87 15.52
N ARG A 265 5.61 -9.83 15.01
CA ARG A 265 5.04 -8.49 14.81
C ARG A 265 3.81 -8.55 13.90
N ARG A 266 3.92 -9.19 12.73
CA ARG A 266 2.82 -9.34 11.77
C ARG A 266 1.61 -10.06 12.38
N VAL A 267 1.85 -11.21 12.99
CA VAL A 267 0.79 -12.04 13.59
C VAL A 267 0.09 -11.31 14.75
N THR A 268 0.83 -10.70 15.66
CA THR A 268 0.23 -9.98 16.79
C THR A 268 -0.51 -8.72 16.34
N GLY A 269 0.00 -8.00 15.35
CA GLY A 269 -0.69 -6.87 14.75
C GLY A 269 -2.03 -7.26 14.10
N ALA A 270 -2.03 -8.33 13.30
CA ALA A 270 -3.24 -8.86 12.69
C ALA A 270 -4.26 -9.36 13.72
N LEU A 271 -3.80 -10.11 14.74
CA LEU A 271 -4.64 -10.57 15.84
C LEU A 271 -5.26 -9.42 16.62
N ARG A 272 -4.48 -8.37 16.91
CA ARG A 272 -4.97 -7.18 17.59
C ARG A 272 -6.13 -6.54 16.82
N LEU A 273 -5.98 -6.40 15.49
CA LEU A 273 -7.04 -5.84 14.64
C LEU A 273 -8.27 -6.74 14.56
N LYS A 274 -8.08 -8.06 14.46
CA LYS A 274 -9.17 -9.07 14.48
C LYS A 274 -9.94 -9.03 15.79
N LEU A 275 -9.25 -8.93 16.92
CA LEU A 275 -9.87 -8.79 18.26
C LEU A 275 -10.63 -7.46 18.38
N GLY A 276 -10.05 -6.36 17.92
CA GLY A 276 -10.70 -5.05 17.91
C GLY A 276 -12.02 -5.04 17.13
N GLU A 277 -12.10 -5.76 16.02
CA GLU A 277 -13.30 -5.96 15.22
C GLU A 277 -14.30 -6.89 15.95
N MET A 278 -13.85 -8.06 16.36
CA MET A 278 -14.67 -9.11 16.96
C MET A 278 -15.34 -8.64 18.27
N LEU A 279 -14.64 -7.82 19.02
CA LEU A 279 -15.12 -7.25 20.30
C LEU A 279 -15.79 -5.88 20.15
N ASN A 280 -15.95 -5.37 18.92
CA ASN A 280 -16.52 -4.04 18.62
C ASN A 280 -15.83 -2.89 19.38
N LEU A 281 -14.51 -2.93 19.50
CA LEU A 281 -13.73 -1.92 20.21
C LEU A 281 -13.47 -0.65 19.40
N ARG A 282 -13.79 -0.66 18.10
CA ARG A 282 -13.55 0.46 17.17
C ARG A 282 -14.80 1.34 17.08
N ASP A 283 -14.86 2.40 17.87
CA ASP A 283 -15.94 3.38 17.72
C ASP A 283 -15.73 4.19 16.41
N PRO A 284 -16.65 4.13 15.44
CA PRO A 284 -16.53 4.88 14.19
C PRO A 284 -16.67 6.41 14.37
N LYS A 285 -17.12 6.88 15.52
CA LYS A 285 -17.24 8.30 15.84
C LYS A 285 -15.99 8.87 16.52
N GLN A 286 -15.09 8.01 16.95
CA GLN A 286 -13.83 8.41 17.58
C GLN A 286 -12.77 8.65 16.50
N PHE A 287 -12.03 9.75 16.65
CA PHE A 287 -10.86 10.06 15.83
C PHE A 287 -9.62 9.96 16.71
N ALA A 288 -8.79 8.97 16.47
CA ALA A 288 -7.56 8.72 17.23
C ALA A 288 -6.36 8.86 16.27
N PHE A 289 -5.60 9.94 16.47
CA PHE A 289 -4.38 10.20 15.71
C PHE A 289 -3.17 9.54 16.36
N ALA A 290 -2.19 9.22 15.55
CA ALA A 290 -0.84 8.89 15.95
C ALA A 290 0.16 9.47 14.95
N ILE A 291 1.37 9.78 15.43
CA ILE A 291 2.51 10.17 14.60
C ILE A 291 3.56 9.08 14.78
N VAL A 292 4.02 8.51 13.66
CA VAL A 292 5.11 7.52 13.66
C VAL A 292 6.32 8.14 12.99
N THR A 293 7.49 8.00 13.61
CA THR A 293 8.74 8.64 13.17
C THR A 293 9.87 7.62 13.09
N ASP A 294 11.03 8.07 12.65
CA ASP A 294 12.29 7.33 12.72
C ASP A 294 12.26 5.98 11.98
N PHE A 295 11.65 6.00 10.80
CA PHE A 295 11.54 4.83 9.94
C PHE A 295 12.91 4.32 9.47
N PRO A 296 13.07 3.00 9.23
CA PRO A 296 14.17 2.50 8.43
C PRO A 296 14.21 3.23 7.08
N MET A 297 15.38 3.59 6.60
CA MET A 297 15.51 4.27 5.30
C MET A 297 15.36 3.30 4.13
N PHE A 298 15.84 2.08 4.31
CA PHE A 298 15.87 1.05 3.30
C PHE A 298 15.28 -0.26 3.83
N GLU A 299 14.67 -1.01 2.91
CA GLU A 299 14.35 -2.42 3.10
C GLU A 299 14.97 -3.25 1.97
N TYR A 300 15.25 -4.52 2.24
CA TYR A 300 15.76 -5.41 1.20
C TYR A 300 14.60 -6.12 0.51
N SER A 301 14.45 -5.88 -0.79
CA SER A 301 13.49 -6.59 -1.63
C SER A 301 14.09 -7.89 -2.15
N GLU A 302 13.55 -9.03 -1.71
CA GLU A 302 13.96 -10.33 -2.23
C GLU A 302 13.56 -10.49 -3.71
N GLU A 303 12.44 -9.90 -4.12
CA GLU A 303 11.94 -9.95 -5.48
C GLU A 303 12.87 -9.20 -6.45
N GLU A 304 13.31 -8.00 -6.08
CA GLU A 304 14.22 -7.18 -6.88
C GLU A 304 15.70 -7.47 -6.60
N ASN A 305 16.00 -8.27 -5.58
CA ASN A 305 17.35 -8.61 -5.11
C ASN A 305 18.23 -7.37 -4.89
N ARG A 306 17.65 -6.32 -4.30
CA ARG A 306 18.32 -5.05 -3.98
C ARG A 306 17.64 -4.33 -2.83
N TYR A 307 18.31 -3.31 -2.31
CA TYR A 307 17.68 -2.37 -1.39
C TYR A 307 16.70 -1.47 -2.14
N VAL A 308 15.55 -1.22 -1.53
CA VAL A 308 14.55 -0.23 -1.94
C VAL A 308 14.32 0.77 -0.83
N ALA A 309 13.89 1.98 -1.17
CA ALA A 309 13.58 2.99 -0.16
C ALA A 309 12.24 2.65 0.52
N GLN A 310 12.19 2.75 1.85
CA GLN A 310 10.95 2.53 2.62
C GLN A 310 9.86 3.54 2.25
N HIS A 311 10.23 4.82 2.10
CA HIS A 311 9.36 5.89 1.62
C HIS A 311 9.76 6.33 0.21
N HIS A 312 10.70 7.27 0.10
CA HIS A 312 11.24 7.75 -1.16
C HIS A 312 12.71 8.14 -1.02
N PRO A 313 13.49 8.15 -2.11
CA PRO A 313 14.93 8.34 -2.07
C PRO A 313 15.39 9.77 -1.72
N PHE A 314 14.47 10.70 -1.53
CA PHE A 314 14.78 12.11 -1.22
C PHE A 314 14.71 12.43 0.28
N THR A 315 14.42 11.41 1.11
CA THR A 315 14.36 11.53 2.57
C THR A 315 15.75 11.66 3.16
N MET A 316 15.94 12.60 4.10
CA MET A 316 17.21 12.78 4.80
C MET A 316 17.44 11.63 5.77
N PRO A 317 18.59 10.93 5.68
CA PRO A 317 19.00 9.99 6.72
C PRO A 317 19.41 10.72 7.98
N PHE A 318 19.29 10.05 9.14
CA PHE A 318 19.86 10.60 10.38
C PHE A 318 21.35 10.88 10.22
N LYS A 319 21.80 11.98 10.78
CA LYS A 319 23.21 12.44 10.63
C LYS A 319 24.21 11.42 11.15
N GLU A 320 23.91 10.77 12.25
CA GLU A 320 24.74 9.72 12.86
C GLU A 320 24.79 8.43 12.03
N ASP A 321 23.79 8.19 11.17
CA ASP A 321 23.69 6.99 10.36
C ASP A 321 24.33 7.14 8.96
N LEU A 322 24.71 8.38 8.55
CA LEU A 322 25.36 8.65 7.25
C LEU A 322 26.54 7.73 6.93
N PRO A 323 27.45 7.37 7.89
CA PRO A 323 28.56 6.46 7.59
C PRO A 323 28.14 5.06 7.16
N TYR A 324 26.89 4.66 7.41
CA TYR A 324 26.37 3.31 7.11
C TYR A 324 25.66 3.21 5.76
N LEU A 325 25.43 4.32 5.07
CA LEU A 325 24.63 4.37 3.83
C LEU A 325 25.06 3.33 2.77
N GLU A 326 26.36 3.14 2.57
CA GLU A 326 26.88 2.19 1.59
C GLU A 326 27.37 0.88 2.23
N SER A 327 27.71 0.89 3.53
CA SER A 327 28.30 -0.26 4.21
C SER A 327 27.27 -1.16 4.90
N ASP A 328 26.19 -0.60 5.43
CA ASP A 328 25.14 -1.31 6.17
C ASP A 328 23.80 -0.55 6.03
N PRO A 329 23.17 -0.53 4.82
CA PRO A 329 21.97 0.25 4.56
C PRO A 329 20.78 -0.09 5.47
N VAL A 330 20.65 -1.33 5.93
CA VAL A 330 19.55 -1.78 6.81
C VAL A 330 19.53 -1.03 8.14
N ARG A 331 20.70 -0.58 8.60
CA ARG A 331 20.84 0.13 9.86
C ARG A 331 20.44 1.60 9.79
N VAL A 332 20.36 2.16 8.57
CA VAL A 332 20.13 3.59 8.38
C VAL A 332 18.68 3.95 8.67
N ARG A 333 18.47 4.85 9.61
CA ARG A 333 17.17 5.48 9.89
C ARG A 333 17.00 6.75 9.08
N SER A 334 15.76 7.13 8.86
CA SER A 334 15.38 8.31 8.09
C SER A 334 14.58 9.32 8.92
N GLU A 335 14.70 10.60 8.57
CA GLU A 335 13.90 11.70 9.11
C GLU A 335 12.48 11.72 8.50
N ALA A 336 11.90 10.52 8.31
CA ALA A 336 10.54 10.35 7.85
C ALA A 336 9.55 10.35 9.01
N TYR A 337 8.30 10.71 8.71
CA TYR A 337 7.19 10.70 9.64
C TYR A 337 5.87 10.47 8.91
N ASP A 338 5.02 9.65 9.54
CA ASP A 338 3.67 9.34 9.06
C ASP A 338 2.63 9.85 10.07
N PHE A 339 1.53 10.38 9.54
CA PHE A 339 0.32 10.65 10.30
C PHE A 339 -0.69 9.54 10.09
N VAL A 340 -1.12 8.94 11.18
CA VAL A 340 -2.08 7.84 11.21
C VAL A 340 -3.37 8.32 11.85
N LEU A 341 -4.50 7.96 11.27
CA LEU A 341 -5.83 8.20 11.85
C LEU A 341 -6.61 6.90 11.83
N ASN A 342 -7.06 6.45 12.99
CA ASN A 342 -7.89 5.25 13.13
C ASN A 342 -7.31 3.99 12.48
N GLY A 343 -5.99 3.79 12.61
CA GLY A 343 -5.30 2.65 12.01
C GLY A 343 -5.05 2.77 10.52
N THR A 344 -5.23 3.96 9.95
CA THR A 344 -5.00 4.23 8.54
C THR A 344 -3.97 5.34 8.39
N GLU A 345 -2.92 5.12 7.63
CA GLU A 345 -1.98 6.16 7.22
C GLU A 345 -2.72 7.21 6.39
N LEU A 346 -2.78 8.43 6.90
CA LEU A 346 -3.30 9.57 6.15
C LEU A 346 -2.31 10.03 5.10
N GLY A 347 -1.05 10.11 5.48
CA GLY A 347 0.02 10.58 4.64
C GLY A 347 1.36 10.50 5.30
N SER A 348 2.38 10.76 4.50
CA SER A 348 3.80 10.68 4.85
C SER A 348 4.53 11.97 4.54
N GLY A 349 5.57 12.23 5.30
CA GLY A 349 6.49 13.34 5.10
C GLY A 349 7.90 13.03 5.54
N SER A 350 8.80 13.93 5.25
CA SER A 350 10.19 13.86 5.75
C SER A 350 10.88 15.20 5.68
N ILE A 351 11.99 15.33 6.40
CA ILE A 351 13.03 16.29 6.06
C ILE A 351 13.73 15.78 4.81
N ARG A 352 14.01 16.67 3.87
CA ARG A 352 14.55 16.30 2.55
C ARG A 352 16.07 16.42 2.52
N ILE A 353 16.67 15.57 1.70
CA ILE A 353 18.07 15.77 1.33
C ILE A 353 18.16 17.05 0.50
N HIS A 354 19.00 17.98 0.94
CA HIS A 354 19.28 19.25 0.25
C HIS A 354 20.74 19.35 -0.22
N ARG A 355 21.54 18.30 0.02
CA ARG A 355 22.95 18.18 -0.36
C ARG A 355 23.11 17.13 -1.44
N ASP A 356 23.76 17.49 -2.55
CA ASP A 356 23.97 16.60 -3.70
C ASP A 356 24.86 15.41 -3.37
N ASP A 357 25.88 15.57 -2.52
CA ASP A 357 26.77 14.48 -2.10
C ASP A 357 26.04 13.38 -1.31
N ILE A 358 25.14 13.74 -0.41
CA ILE A 358 24.31 12.78 0.34
C ILE A 358 23.31 12.11 -0.61
N GLN A 359 22.67 12.89 -1.49
CA GLN A 359 21.69 12.36 -2.41
C GLN A 359 22.29 11.31 -3.37
N ILE A 360 23.50 11.55 -3.85
CA ILE A 360 24.22 10.58 -4.70
C ILE A 360 24.52 9.29 -3.93
N GLN A 361 24.93 9.37 -2.66
CA GLN A 361 25.19 8.19 -1.83
C GLN A 361 23.91 7.37 -1.63
N VAL A 362 22.78 8.02 -1.37
CA VAL A 362 21.48 7.34 -1.24
C VAL A 362 21.09 6.63 -2.54
N PHE A 363 21.25 7.27 -3.70
CA PHE A 363 20.97 6.63 -4.98
C PHE A 363 21.89 5.43 -5.24
N ARG A 364 23.17 5.51 -4.85
CA ARG A 364 24.11 4.37 -4.96
C ARG A 364 23.72 3.22 -4.03
N ALA A 365 23.29 3.50 -2.81
CA ALA A 365 22.78 2.49 -1.88
C ALA A 365 21.55 1.76 -2.44
N LEU A 366 20.73 2.43 -3.25
CA LEU A 366 19.61 1.84 -4.00
C LEU A 366 20.02 1.10 -5.29
N GLY A 367 21.34 1.02 -5.58
CA GLY A 367 21.88 0.31 -6.72
C GLY A 367 21.89 1.07 -8.05
N LEU A 368 21.58 2.38 -8.04
CA LEU A 368 21.63 3.21 -9.24
C LEU A 368 23.08 3.52 -9.63
N LYS A 369 23.38 3.44 -10.92
CA LYS A 369 24.69 3.79 -11.49
C LYS A 369 24.76 5.30 -11.75
N ASP A 370 25.96 5.87 -11.75
CA ASP A 370 26.18 7.32 -11.91
C ASP A 370 25.51 7.88 -13.19
N ARG A 371 25.53 7.13 -14.29
CA ARG A 371 24.84 7.52 -15.54
C ARG A 371 23.32 7.55 -15.38
N GLU A 372 22.75 6.58 -14.68
CA GLU A 372 21.30 6.52 -14.43
C GLU A 372 20.86 7.62 -13.50
N ILE A 373 21.70 7.98 -12.51
CA ILE A 373 21.50 9.11 -11.61
C ILE A 373 21.45 10.42 -12.41
N GLU A 374 22.44 10.64 -13.28
CA GLU A 374 22.50 11.85 -14.12
C GLU A 374 21.31 11.91 -15.10
N ASP A 375 20.99 10.81 -15.78
CA ASP A 375 19.91 10.77 -16.77
C ASP A 375 18.53 11.02 -16.12
N ARG A 376 18.29 10.52 -14.92
CA ARG A 376 16.98 10.62 -14.23
C ARG A 376 16.85 11.84 -13.36
N PHE A 377 17.86 12.14 -12.55
CA PHE A 377 17.83 13.13 -11.48
C PHE A 377 18.85 14.27 -11.63
N GLY A 378 19.63 14.29 -12.71
CA GLY A 378 20.66 15.29 -12.93
C GLY A 378 20.15 16.74 -12.84
N PHE A 379 18.93 17.01 -13.29
CA PHE A 379 18.31 18.34 -13.20
C PHE A 379 18.10 18.78 -11.74
N MET A 380 17.72 17.87 -10.85
CA MET A 380 17.53 18.14 -9.41
C MET A 380 18.88 18.32 -8.71
N LEU A 381 19.84 17.44 -8.96
CA LEU A 381 21.20 17.55 -8.40
C LEU A 381 21.87 18.85 -8.84
N ASN A 382 21.68 19.26 -10.09
CA ASN A 382 22.17 20.54 -10.59
C ASN A 382 21.50 21.72 -9.87
N ALA A 383 20.19 21.65 -9.60
CA ALA A 383 19.50 22.67 -8.82
C ALA A 383 20.09 22.80 -7.41
N PHE A 384 20.38 21.70 -6.72
CA PHE A 384 20.98 21.71 -5.38
C PHE A 384 22.34 22.42 -5.33
N ARG A 385 23.11 22.38 -6.40
CA ARG A 385 24.41 23.09 -6.50
C ARG A 385 24.30 24.62 -6.49
N TYR A 386 23.12 25.15 -6.80
CA TYR A 386 22.88 26.61 -6.65
C TYR A 386 22.58 27.03 -5.20
N GLY A 387 22.41 26.06 -4.29
CA GLY A 387 22.12 26.26 -2.89
C GLY A 387 20.67 25.96 -2.56
N ALA A 388 20.41 24.72 -2.14
CA ALA A 388 19.10 24.34 -1.62
C ALA A 388 19.02 24.65 -0.12
N PRO A 389 17.95 25.29 0.38
CA PRO A 389 17.74 25.43 1.82
C PRO A 389 17.45 24.05 2.45
N PRO A 390 17.72 23.83 3.74
CA PRO A 390 17.10 22.73 4.46
C PRO A 390 15.60 22.89 4.35
N HIS A 391 14.89 21.80 4.00
CA HIS A 391 13.45 21.85 3.78
C HIS A 391 12.80 20.51 4.14
N GLY A 392 11.52 20.55 4.41
CA GLY A 392 10.72 19.39 4.74
C GLY A 392 9.27 19.60 4.35
N GLY A 393 8.53 18.53 4.22
CA GLY A 393 7.16 18.62 3.82
C GLY A 393 6.38 17.35 4.04
N PHE A 394 5.13 17.37 3.62
CA PHE A 394 4.19 16.31 3.84
C PHE A 394 3.23 16.20 2.66
N ALA A 395 2.73 14.99 2.44
CA ALA A 395 1.65 14.76 1.50
C ALA A 395 0.64 13.80 2.11
N PHE A 396 -0.65 14.10 1.99
CA PHE A 396 -1.68 13.17 2.41
C PHE A 396 -2.81 13.04 1.39
N GLY A 397 -3.41 11.83 1.37
CA GLY A 397 -4.56 11.56 0.51
C GLY A 397 -5.80 12.31 0.99
N LEU A 398 -6.18 13.40 0.28
CA LEU A 398 -7.39 14.15 0.59
C LEU A 398 -8.62 13.26 0.53
N ASP A 399 -8.67 12.35 -0.44
CA ASP A 399 -9.77 11.40 -0.60
C ASP A 399 -9.93 10.50 0.63
N ARG A 400 -8.80 10.03 1.18
CA ARG A 400 -8.75 9.17 2.36
C ARG A 400 -9.18 9.91 3.62
N LEU A 401 -8.69 11.14 3.82
CA LEU A 401 -9.14 12.00 4.92
C LEU A 401 -10.65 12.22 4.87
N VAL A 402 -11.18 12.59 3.71
CA VAL A 402 -12.62 12.83 3.52
C VAL A 402 -13.43 11.56 3.78
N MET A 403 -12.97 10.40 3.31
CA MET A 403 -13.60 9.09 3.53
C MET A 403 -13.72 8.79 5.03
N ILE A 404 -12.63 8.91 5.78
CA ILE A 404 -12.62 8.63 7.22
C ILE A 404 -13.51 9.64 7.97
N LEU A 405 -13.42 10.92 7.65
CA LEU A 405 -14.23 11.95 8.29
C LEU A 405 -15.73 11.82 7.96
N ALA A 406 -16.07 11.35 6.77
CA ALA A 406 -17.45 11.07 6.37
C ALA A 406 -18.01 9.78 6.99
N GLY A 407 -17.15 8.90 7.51
CA GLY A 407 -17.53 7.57 8.02
C GLY A 407 -17.82 6.55 6.92
N GLU A 408 -17.28 6.78 5.71
CA GLU A 408 -17.45 5.90 4.56
C GLU A 408 -16.40 4.77 4.53
N GLN A 409 -16.75 3.67 3.85
CA GLN A 409 -15.91 2.47 3.78
C GLN A 409 -15.05 2.41 2.50
N SER A 410 -15.33 3.28 1.52
CA SER A 410 -14.67 3.27 0.22
C SER A 410 -14.38 4.67 -0.27
N LEU A 411 -13.22 4.87 -0.89
CA LEU A 411 -12.87 6.12 -1.58
C LEU A 411 -13.89 6.50 -2.67
N ARG A 412 -14.57 5.51 -3.27
CA ARG A 412 -15.57 5.72 -4.32
C ARG A 412 -16.75 6.54 -3.85
N ASP A 413 -17.05 6.52 -2.55
CA ASP A 413 -18.20 7.24 -1.98
C ASP A 413 -17.93 8.74 -1.85
N VAL A 414 -16.67 9.16 -1.91
CA VAL A 414 -16.24 10.56 -1.70
C VAL A 414 -15.55 11.17 -2.92
N ILE A 415 -15.51 10.45 -4.06
CA ILE A 415 -14.91 10.89 -5.33
C ILE A 415 -16.01 10.97 -6.40
N ALA A 416 -15.96 12.00 -7.24
CA ALA A 416 -16.83 12.09 -8.41
C ALA A 416 -16.31 11.19 -9.54
N PHE A 417 -17.18 10.38 -10.14
CA PHE A 417 -16.87 9.47 -11.24
C PHE A 417 -15.70 8.51 -10.94
N PRO A 418 -15.74 7.78 -9.80
CA PRO A 418 -14.65 6.89 -9.43
C PRO A 418 -14.50 5.74 -10.43
N LYS A 419 -13.28 5.22 -10.53
CA LYS A 419 -13.02 3.97 -11.26
C LYS A 419 -13.49 2.77 -10.42
N ILE A 420 -14.00 1.74 -11.09
CA ILE A 420 -14.35 0.46 -10.46
C ILE A 420 -13.15 -0.49 -10.42
N LYS A 421 -13.33 -1.73 -9.97
CA LYS A 421 -12.24 -2.67 -9.67
C LYS A 421 -11.30 -2.95 -10.86
N ASP A 422 -11.81 -2.91 -12.08
CA ASP A 422 -11.05 -3.10 -13.33
C ASP A 422 -10.45 -1.81 -13.90
N ALA A 423 -10.40 -0.74 -13.11
CA ALA A 423 -9.93 0.59 -13.48
C ALA A 423 -10.80 1.31 -14.53
N SER A 424 -11.98 0.81 -14.86
CA SER A 424 -12.90 1.46 -15.78
C SER A 424 -13.82 2.49 -15.09
N CYS A 425 -14.34 3.45 -15.88
CA CYS A 425 -15.36 4.38 -15.44
C CYS A 425 -16.71 3.98 -16.02
N PRO A 426 -17.69 3.50 -15.23
CA PRO A 426 -18.97 3.05 -15.75
C PRO A 426 -19.77 4.16 -16.49
N MET A 427 -19.56 5.41 -16.10
CA MET A 427 -20.30 6.54 -16.69
C MET A 427 -19.77 6.95 -18.06
N THR A 428 -18.44 6.99 -18.22
CA THR A 428 -17.79 7.45 -19.45
C THR A 428 -17.27 6.30 -20.31
N GLN A 429 -17.32 5.08 -19.80
CA GLN A 429 -16.76 3.87 -20.41
C GLN A 429 -15.25 3.97 -20.70
N ALA A 430 -14.54 4.85 -19.96
CA ALA A 430 -13.09 4.94 -20.05
C ALA A 430 -12.43 3.79 -19.25
N PRO A 431 -11.31 3.18 -19.74
CA PRO A 431 -10.65 3.48 -21.01
C PRO A 431 -11.43 2.94 -22.22
N SER A 432 -11.23 3.56 -23.37
CA SER A 432 -11.85 3.14 -24.63
C SER A 432 -10.80 3.04 -25.73
N THR A 433 -11.14 2.35 -26.80
CA THR A 433 -10.32 2.30 -28.04
C THR A 433 -10.25 3.67 -28.68
N VAL A 434 -9.22 3.91 -29.46
CA VAL A 434 -9.02 5.13 -30.26
C VAL A 434 -8.85 4.76 -31.73
N ASP A 435 -9.25 5.68 -32.62
CA ASP A 435 -9.09 5.46 -34.05
C ASP A 435 -7.61 5.31 -34.45
N ALA A 436 -7.32 4.40 -35.37
CA ALA A 436 -5.95 4.14 -35.84
C ALA A 436 -5.26 5.42 -36.35
N ASP A 437 -6.01 6.32 -36.99
CA ASP A 437 -5.51 7.60 -37.48
C ASP A 437 -4.98 8.51 -36.35
N GLN A 438 -5.40 8.31 -35.11
CA GLN A 438 -4.87 9.03 -33.95
C GLN A 438 -3.53 8.44 -33.46
N LEU A 439 -3.26 7.17 -33.71
CA LEU A 439 -2.03 6.49 -33.29
C LEU A 439 -0.87 6.74 -34.26
N VAL A 440 -1.15 6.86 -35.56
CA VAL A 440 -0.13 7.07 -36.60
C VAL A 440 0.75 8.30 -36.35
N PRO A 441 0.21 9.51 -36.01
CA PRO A 441 1.04 10.67 -35.71
C PRO A 441 1.90 10.52 -34.45
N LEU A 442 1.56 9.57 -33.58
CA LEU A 442 2.28 9.25 -32.34
C LEU A 442 3.38 8.20 -32.56
N GLY A 443 3.44 7.59 -33.75
CA GLY A 443 4.34 6.47 -34.04
C GLY A 443 4.02 5.21 -33.24
N ILE A 444 2.74 5.02 -32.86
CA ILE A 444 2.26 3.88 -32.08
C ILE A 444 1.45 2.95 -32.98
N CYS A 445 1.65 1.65 -32.84
CA CYS A 445 0.79 0.65 -33.45
C CYS A 445 0.37 -0.38 -32.39
N LEU A 446 -0.84 -0.90 -32.53
CA LEU A 446 -1.31 -2.02 -31.73
C LEU A 446 -0.60 -3.30 -32.19
N THR A 447 -0.21 -4.15 -31.25
CA THR A 447 0.30 -5.48 -31.59
C THR A 447 -0.82 -6.35 -32.13
N GLU A 448 -0.50 -7.34 -32.98
CA GLU A 448 -1.49 -8.25 -33.57
C GLU A 448 -2.38 -8.93 -32.51
N SER A 449 -1.82 -9.27 -31.34
CA SER A 449 -2.56 -9.87 -30.23
C SER A 449 -3.64 -8.94 -29.65
N VAL A 450 -3.40 -7.64 -29.62
CA VAL A 450 -4.37 -6.64 -29.15
C VAL A 450 -5.40 -6.35 -30.23
N ALA A 451 -4.97 -6.22 -31.49
CA ALA A 451 -5.87 -6.00 -32.62
C ALA A 451 -6.87 -7.17 -32.82
N MET A 452 -6.42 -8.41 -32.62
CA MET A 452 -7.31 -9.58 -32.69
C MET A 452 -8.32 -9.60 -31.53
N ALA A 453 -7.95 -9.17 -30.34
CA ALA A 453 -8.87 -9.06 -29.19
C ALA A 453 -9.94 -7.98 -29.44
N GLU A 454 -9.60 -6.87 -30.09
CA GLU A 454 -10.57 -5.82 -30.48
C GLU A 454 -11.52 -6.32 -31.60
N GLU A 455 -11.05 -7.09 -32.57
CA GLU A 455 -11.91 -7.70 -33.60
C GLU A 455 -12.87 -8.75 -33.00
N GLU A 456 -12.47 -9.48 -31.95
CA GLU A 456 -13.37 -10.39 -31.23
C GLU A 456 -14.45 -9.64 -30.44
N HIS A 457 -14.13 -8.48 -29.87
CA HIS A 457 -15.10 -7.64 -29.14
C HIS A 457 -15.99 -6.82 -30.09
N ALA A 458 -15.52 -6.51 -31.29
CA ALA A 458 -16.28 -5.77 -32.31
C ALA A 458 -17.23 -6.64 -33.16
N LYS A 459 -17.14 -7.98 -33.06
CA LYS A 459 -18.12 -8.86 -33.72
C LYS A 459 -19.48 -8.65 -33.07
N PRO A 460 -20.52 -8.29 -33.86
CA PRO A 460 -21.86 -8.19 -33.30
C PRO A 460 -22.22 -9.52 -32.64
N GLU A 461 -22.70 -9.44 -31.42
CA GLU A 461 -23.18 -10.63 -30.68
C GLU A 461 -24.11 -11.43 -31.60
N THR A 462 -23.57 -12.49 -32.22
CA THR A 462 -24.43 -13.50 -32.84
C THR A 462 -25.29 -14.04 -31.71
N LYS A 463 -26.60 -13.86 -31.81
CA LYS A 463 -27.57 -14.42 -30.86
C LYS A 463 -27.23 -15.88 -30.63
N ARG A 464 -26.50 -16.16 -29.53
CA ARG A 464 -26.20 -17.52 -29.09
C ARG A 464 -27.54 -18.20 -28.84
N GLU A 465 -27.82 -19.33 -29.47
CA GLU A 465 -29.00 -20.12 -29.17
C GLU A 465 -28.97 -20.49 -27.68
N ARG A 466 -30.04 -20.10 -26.99
CA ARG A 466 -30.18 -20.40 -25.56
C ARG A 466 -30.34 -21.90 -25.38
N VAL A 467 -29.32 -22.55 -24.85
CA VAL A 467 -29.29 -24.02 -24.67
C VAL A 467 -30.28 -24.50 -23.60
N VAL A 468 -30.71 -23.61 -22.68
CA VAL A 468 -31.59 -23.97 -21.57
C VAL A 468 -32.92 -23.23 -21.68
N LYS A 469 -34.04 -23.99 -21.76
CA LYS A 469 -35.39 -23.45 -21.57
C LYS A 469 -35.65 -23.30 -20.07
N LEU A 470 -35.79 -22.05 -19.63
CA LEU A 470 -36.09 -21.70 -18.24
C LEU A 470 -37.59 -21.93 -17.96
N ASP A 471 -37.88 -22.85 -17.05
CA ASP A 471 -39.21 -23.08 -16.51
C ASP A 471 -39.31 -22.38 -15.14
N LEU A 472 -39.78 -21.12 -15.18
CA LEU A 472 -39.81 -20.24 -14.01
C LEU A 472 -40.78 -20.74 -12.94
N GLU A 473 -41.95 -21.28 -13.33
CA GLU A 473 -42.96 -21.83 -12.39
C GLU A 473 -42.37 -23.00 -11.58
N LYS A 474 -41.58 -23.88 -12.22
CA LYS A 474 -40.88 -24.96 -11.54
C LYS A 474 -39.82 -24.47 -10.57
N LEU A 475 -39.08 -23.43 -10.95
CA LEU A 475 -38.06 -22.82 -10.08
C LEU A 475 -38.68 -22.10 -8.88
N GLU A 476 -39.79 -21.38 -9.07
CA GLU A 476 -40.57 -20.78 -7.98
C GLU A 476 -41.04 -21.83 -6.97
N GLY A 477 -41.58 -22.94 -7.49
CA GLY A 477 -42.04 -24.07 -6.65
C GLY A 477 -40.89 -24.69 -5.84
N GLN A 478 -39.68 -24.83 -6.44
CA GLN A 478 -38.50 -25.36 -5.76
C GLN A 478 -37.95 -24.39 -4.72
N ALA A 479 -37.92 -23.08 -5.04
CA ALA A 479 -37.45 -22.03 -4.15
C ALA A 479 -38.49 -21.65 -3.07
N LYS A 480 -39.73 -22.15 -3.17
CA LYS A 480 -40.87 -21.75 -2.32
C LYS A 480 -41.13 -20.22 -2.33
N LEU A 481 -40.96 -19.63 -3.49
CA LEU A 481 -41.22 -18.21 -3.75
C LEU A 481 -42.49 -18.09 -4.61
N SER A 482 -43.16 -16.95 -4.54
CA SER A 482 -44.26 -16.57 -5.43
C SER A 482 -43.98 -15.18 -5.93
N LEU A 483 -43.69 -15.06 -7.22
CA LEU A 483 -43.35 -13.79 -7.86
C LEU A 483 -44.59 -13.14 -8.44
N THR A 484 -44.62 -11.82 -8.48
CA THR A 484 -45.62 -11.07 -9.26
C THR A 484 -45.24 -11.09 -10.74
N LYS A 485 -46.20 -10.84 -11.65
CA LYS A 485 -45.93 -10.79 -13.11
C LYS A 485 -44.82 -9.83 -13.51
N ALA A 486 -44.60 -8.75 -12.74
CA ALA A 486 -43.53 -7.80 -13.00
C ALA A 486 -42.15 -8.35 -12.55
N GLU A 487 -42.12 -9.01 -11.38
CA GLU A 487 -40.93 -9.67 -10.86
C GLU A 487 -40.55 -10.89 -11.70
N GLU A 488 -41.53 -11.67 -12.21
CA GLU A 488 -41.29 -12.77 -13.13
C GLU A 488 -40.48 -12.34 -14.37
N ALA A 489 -40.89 -11.23 -14.99
CA ALA A 489 -40.21 -10.73 -16.18
C ALA A 489 -38.77 -10.29 -15.90
N GLN A 490 -38.53 -9.63 -14.76
CA GLN A 490 -37.20 -9.19 -14.34
C GLN A 490 -36.31 -10.36 -13.94
N THR A 491 -36.82 -11.27 -13.11
CA THR A 491 -36.09 -12.47 -12.67
C THR A 491 -35.73 -13.38 -13.84
N LYS A 492 -36.63 -13.51 -14.80
CA LYS A 492 -36.38 -14.30 -16.02
C LYS A 492 -35.24 -13.70 -16.86
N ALA A 493 -35.17 -12.38 -16.99
CA ALA A 493 -34.07 -11.72 -17.68
C ALA A 493 -32.72 -11.96 -16.97
N GLN A 494 -32.67 -11.76 -15.66
CA GLN A 494 -31.47 -11.99 -14.85
C GLN A 494 -30.99 -13.45 -14.86
N LEU A 495 -31.91 -14.41 -14.81
CA LEU A 495 -31.58 -15.82 -14.91
C LEU A 495 -31.03 -16.19 -16.29
N TYR A 496 -31.51 -15.59 -17.35
CA TYR A 496 -30.92 -15.80 -18.67
C TYR A 496 -29.52 -15.24 -18.79
N GLU A 497 -29.24 -14.06 -18.21
CA GLU A 497 -27.89 -13.50 -18.14
C GLU A 497 -26.90 -14.42 -17.38
N LEU A 498 -27.34 -14.98 -16.26
CA LEU A 498 -26.57 -15.97 -15.50
C LEU A 498 -26.32 -17.26 -16.28
N ILE A 499 -27.32 -17.74 -17.02
CA ILE A 499 -27.18 -18.93 -17.88
C ILE A 499 -26.25 -18.65 -19.05
N ASP A 500 -26.34 -17.48 -19.67
CA ASP A 500 -25.46 -17.09 -20.76
C ASP A 500 -24.02 -16.95 -20.28
N PHE A 501 -23.80 -16.41 -19.07
CA PHE A 501 -22.49 -16.40 -18.41
C PHE A 501 -21.96 -17.82 -18.13
N ALA A 502 -22.80 -18.71 -17.59
CA ALA A 502 -22.40 -20.09 -17.34
C ALA A 502 -22.12 -20.85 -18.65
N ASN A 503 -22.88 -20.58 -19.72
CA ASN A 503 -22.67 -21.19 -21.02
C ASN A 503 -21.36 -20.74 -21.68
N ALA A 504 -20.83 -19.56 -21.35
CA ALA A 504 -19.52 -19.13 -21.80
C ALA A 504 -18.39 -20.07 -21.34
N LEU A 505 -18.56 -20.74 -20.20
CA LEU A 505 -17.61 -21.74 -19.70
C LEU A 505 -17.63 -23.04 -20.54
N HIS A 506 -18.74 -23.39 -21.18
CA HIS A 506 -18.84 -24.59 -22.03
C HIS A 506 -18.15 -24.43 -23.40
N VAL A 507 -17.72 -23.25 -23.76
CA VAL A 507 -16.96 -22.99 -25.01
C VAL A 507 -15.48 -23.36 -24.86
N ILE A 508 -15.02 -23.54 -23.61
CA ILE A 508 -13.64 -23.93 -23.32
C ILE A 508 -13.51 -25.43 -23.58
N ASP A 509 -12.67 -25.81 -24.55
CA ASP A 509 -12.34 -27.20 -24.80
C ASP A 509 -11.47 -27.73 -23.65
N THR A 510 -12.06 -28.61 -22.86
CA THR A 510 -11.40 -29.27 -21.73
C THR A 510 -11.07 -30.73 -21.99
N GLU A 511 -11.23 -31.21 -23.23
CA GLU A 511 -10.95 -32.60 -23.56
C GLU A 511 -9.45 -32.88 -23.45
N GLY A 512 -9.07 -33.82 -22.58
CA GLY A 512 -7.67 -34.14 -22.30
C GLY A 512 -6.98 -33.25 -21.26
N VAL A 513 -7.68 -32.27 -20.68
CA VAL A 513 -7.13 -31.44 -19.60
C VAL A 513 -7.44 -32.10 -18.25
N PRO A 514 -6.42 -32.48 -17.46
CA PRO A 514 -6.65 -33.06 -16.13
C PRO A 514 -7.28 -32.03 -15.18
N PRO A 515 -8.17 -32.46 -14.27
CA PRO A 515 -8.79 -31.55 -13.33
C PRO A 515 -7.73 -30.86 -12.47
N MET A 516 -7.86 -29.52 -12.32
CA MET A 516 -6.99 -28.75 -11.44
C MET A 516 -7.42 -28.96 -9.98
N PHE A 517 -6.57 -29.59 -9.18
CA PHE A 517 -6.81 -29.80 -7.74
C PHE A 517 -6.26 -28.66 -6.87
N SER A 518 -5.40 -27.80 -7.40
CA SER A 518 -4.86 -26.61 -6.73
C SER A 518 -4.46 -25.56 -7.77
N PRO A 519 -4.75 -24.26 -7.56
CA PRO A 519 -4.27 -23.19 -8.44
C PRO A 519 -2.75 -22.93 -8.33
N SER A 520 -2.05 -23.61 -7.39
CA SER A 520 -0.61 -23.42 -7.15
C SER A 520 0.20 -24.69 -7.40
N ASP A 521 0.09 -25.29 -8.59
CA ASP A 521 1.10 -26.24 -9.08
C ASP A 521 2.31 -25.51 -9.73
N ALA A 522 2.68 -24.35 -9.21
CA ALA A 522 3.95 -23.73 -9.52
C ALA A 522 5.07 -24.58 -8.91
N ARG A 523 5.49 -25.62 -9.64
CA ARG A 523 6.79 -26.24 -9.40
C ARG A 523 7.85 -25.26 -9.85
N ASN A 524 8.86 -25.00 -9.01
CA ASN A 524 10.07 -24.31 -9.43
C ASN A 524 10.64 -25.02 -10.66
N ILE A 525 10.48 -24.41 -11.81
CA ILE A 525 11.14 -24.85 -13.02
C ILE A 525 12.57 -24.36 -12.85
N HIS A 526 13.47 -25.26 -12.45
CA HIS A 526 14.88 -25.04 -12.67
C HIS A 526 15.09 -24.97 -14.18
N LEU A 527 15.27 -23.75 -14.70
CA LEU A 527 15.83 -23.56 -16.03
C LEU A 527 17.25 -24.13 -15.98
N THR A 528 17.42 -25.35 -16.47
CA THR A 528 18.77 -25.82 -16.84
C THR A 528 19.29 -24.85 -17.89
N GLU A 529 20.47 -24.26 -17.62
CA GLU A 529 21.19 -23.49 -18.63
C GLU A 529 21.23 -24.33 -19.90
N ARG A 530 20.44 -23.94 -20.90
CA ARG A 530 20.62 -24.40 -22.25
C ARG A 530 21.61 -23.42 -22.87
N ASP A 531 22.74 -23.95 -23.33
CA ASP A 531 23.57 -23.25 -24.30
C ASP A 531 22.70 -23.01 -25.54
N GLU A 532 22.04 -21.86 -25.59
CA GLU A 532 21.42 -21.43 -26.83
C GLU A 532 22.53 -21.11 -27.82
N PRO A 533 22.43 -21.61 -29.06
CA PRO A 533 23.44 -21.33 -30.06
C PRO A 533 23.52 -19.82 -30.25
N ARG A 534 24.67 -19.24 -29.92
CA ARG A 534 24.94 -17.81 -30.14
C ARG A 534 24.81 -17.52 -31.63
N PHE A 535 24.19 -16.40 -31.97
CA PHE A 535 24.18 -15.89 -33.34
C PHE A 535 25.62 -15.83 -33.87
N THR A 536 25.83 -16.37 -35.05
CA THR A 536 27.09 -16.16 -35.75
C THR A 536 27.19 -14.68 -36.17
N VAL A 537 28.42 -14.20 -36.44
CA VAL A 537 28.61 -12.83 -36.92
C VAL A 537 27.80 -12.58 -38.20
N ASP A 538 27.67 -13.59 -39.04
CA ASP A 538 26.90 -13.51 -40.29
C ASP A 538 25.39 -13.42 -40.01
N ASP A 539 24.85 -14.15 -39.03
CA ASP A 539 23.45 -14.05 -38.60
C ASP A 539 23.16 -12.67 -38.02
N ALA A 540 24.03 -12.15 -37.16
CA ALA A 540 23.88 -10.83 -36.53
C ALA A 540 23.91 -9.69 -37.57
N LEU A 541 24.69 -9.87 -38.65
CA LEU A 541 24.83 -8.88 -39.73
C LEU A 541 23.86 -9.10 -40.91
N GLN A 542 22.98 -10.09 -40.85
CA GLN A 542 22.11 -10.45 -41.98
C GLN A 542 21.25 -9.26 -42.46
N ASN A 543 20.77 -8.44 -41.54
CA ASN A 543 19.91 -7.28 -41.82
C ASN A 543 20.68 -5.95 -41.86
N ALA A 544 22.02 -5.99 -41.86
CA ALA A 544 22.81 -4.77 -41.93
C ALA A 544 22.73 -4.13 -43.34
N PRO A 545 22.35 -2.87 -43.49
CA PRO A 545 22.31 -2.17 -44.78
C PRO A 545 23.69 -2.16 -45.48
N GLU A 546 24.75 -2.01 -44.70
CA GLU A 546 26.15 -2.10 -45.18
C GLU A 546 27.02 -2.70 -44.07
N LYS A 547 27.94 -3.59 -44.46
CA LYS A 547 28.85 -4.28 -43.53
C LYS A 547 30.28 -4.30 -44.08
N ARG A 548 31.27 -4.12 -43.17
CA ARG A 548 32.71 -4.24 -43.50
C ARG A 548 33.42 -4.97 -42.37
N ASP A 549 34.26 -5.92 -42.74
CA ASP A 549 35.18 -6.65 -41.84
C ASP A 549 34.47 -7.28 -40.61
N GLY A 550 33.21 -7.75 -40.76
CA GLY A 550 32.45 -8.36 -39.67
C GLY A 550 31.78 -7.38 -38.73
N PHE A 551 31.65 -6.10 -39.09
CA PHE A 551 31.01 -5.05 -38.33
C PHE A 551 29.92 -4.33 -39.13
N PHE A 552 28.94 -3.72 -38.44
CA PHE A 552 28.00 -2.78 -39.06
C PHE A 552 28.75 -1.55 -39.54
N PHE A 553 28.59 -1.20 -40.83
CA PHE A 553 29.12 0.04 -41.35
C PHE A 553 28.06 1.15 -41.25
N VAL A 554 28.40 2.21 -40.51
CA VAL A 554 27.59 3.44 -40.40
C VAL A 554 28.31 4.54 -41.18
N PRO A 555 27.66 5.14 -42.20
CA PRO A 555 28.27 6.26 -42.90
C PRO A 555 28.53 7.43 -41.95
N PRO A 556 29.61 8.21 -42.13
CA PRO A 556 29.87 9.37 -41.31
C PRO A 556 28.71 10.34 -41.44
N VAL A 557 28.22 10.81 -40.26
CA VAL A 557 27.24 11.90 -40.23
C VAL A 557 27.97 13.16 -40.73
N VAL A 558 27.59 13.64 -41.91
CA VAL A 558 28.06 14.93 -42.42
C VAL A 558 27.31 16.00 -41.64
N GLU A 559 28.07 16.93 -41.01
CA GLU A 559 27.53 18.11 -40.34
C GLU A 559 26.72 19.02 -41.28
#